data_383ce636c7d6141ca64c87796cfbddac
#
_entry.id   383ce636c7d6141ca64c87796cfbddac
#
_cell.length_a   1.000
_cell.length_b   1.000
_cell.length_c   1.000
_cell.angle_alpha   90.00
_cell.angle_beta   90.00
_cell.angle_gamma   90.00
#
_symmetry.space_group_name_H-M   'P 1'
#
loop_
_entity.id
_entity.type
_entity.pdbx_description
1 polymer ?
#
loop_
_entity_poly.entity_id
_entity_poly.type
_entity_poly.pdbx_seq_one_letter_code
_entity_poly.pdbx_strand_id
1 'polypeptide(L)'
;MCLGMAQPRPPNPYRELSQAKYAPRTPRIVVAACGTVAAVRFPDLCYYFREWADVKAVATRAALHFIDRSSLPRDVALYTDEDDWSTWKALGDSVLHIELRRWAEVMVIAPLSANTLGKIAGGLCDNLLTCLVRSWDYSKPLYVAPDMNPLTWQNSLTERHVMQLEDIGVFLIPPVTTRFPDGDYGTGAMEGPTRINLTVKEFLRSQGQSGWSNR
;
A
#
# COMPACT_ATOMS: atom_id res chain seq x y z
N MET A 1 -16.37 63.09 -24.94
CA MET A 1 -16.42 61.58 -24.98
C MET A 1 -15.63 61.08 -23.77
N CYS A 2 -16.31 60.75 -22.67
CA CYS A 2 -15.65 60.12 -21.49
C CYS A 2 -15.91 58.62 -21.55
N LEU A 3 -14.85 57.85 -21.79
CA LEU A 3 -14.87 56.39 -21.67
C LEU A 3 -14.90 56.00 -20.21
N GLY A 4 -16.04 55.53 -19.73
CA GLY A 4 -16.19 54.98 -18.38
C GLY A 4 -15.40 53.68 -18.25
N MET A 5 -14.36 53.68 -17.42
CA MET A 5 -13.65 52.46 -17.02
C MET A 5 -14.57 51.62 -16.13
N ALA A 6 -14.96 50.41 -16.61
CA ALA A 6 -15.69 49.45 -15.80
C ALA A 6 -14.79 48.94 -14.67
N GLN A 7 -15.22 49.14 -13.42
CA GLN A 7 -14.51 48.58 -12.25
C GLN A 7 -14.61 47.05 -12.24
N PRO A 8 -13.53 46.29 -11.88
CA PRO A 8 -13.57 44.85 -11.75
C PRO A 8 -14.55 44.44 -10.65
N ARG A 9 -15.43 43.50 -10.96
CA ARG A 9 -16.36 42.92 -9.96
C ARG A 9 -15.59 42.28 -8.83
N PRO A 10 -16.00 42.46 -7.56
CA PRO A 10 -15.37 41.78 -6.43
C PRO A 10 -15.50 40.28 -6.58
N PRO A 11 -14.51 39.47 -6.13
CA PRO A 11 -14.55 38.05 -6.19
C PRO A 11 -15.77 37.48 -5.45
N ASN A 12 -16.46 36.54 -6.08
CA ASN A 12 -17.65 35.93 -5.51
C ASN A 12 -17.23 34.96 -4.37
N PRO A 13 -17.55 35.27 -3.08
CA PRO A 13 -17.13 34.44 -1.94
C PRO A 13 -17.72 33.01 -1.97
N TYR A 14 -18.81 32.78 -2.69
CA TYR A 14 -19.40 31.46 -2.87
C TYR A 14 -18.60 30.59 -3.86
N ARG A 15 -17.77 31.18 -4.72
CA ARG A 15 -16.92 30.44 -5.66
C ARG A 15 -15.68 29.88 -4.97
N GLU A 16 -15.14 30.57 -3.98
CA GLU A 16 -14.02 30.08 -3.16
C GLU A 16 -14.46 28.96 -2.20
N LEU A 17 -15.64 29.08 -1.58
CA LEU A 17 -16.22 28.04 -0.73
C LEU A 17 -16.58 26.75 -1.48
N SER A 18 -16.97 26.86 -2.76
CA SER A 18 -17.24 25.69 -3.60
C SER A 18 -15.96 25.00 -4.05
N GLN A 19 -14.88 25.75 -4.33
CA GLN A 19 -13.58 25.19 -4.70
C GLN A 19 -12.87 24.53 -3.51
N ALA A 20 -13.00 25.04 -2.30
CA ALA A 20 -12.45 24.42 -1.09
C ALA A 20 -13.14 23.10 -0.72
N LYS A 21 -14.40 22.90 -1.10
CA LYS A 21 -15.14 21.64 -0.90
C LYS A 21 -14.75 20.52 -1.88
N TYR A 22 -14.04 20.85 -2.96
CA TYR A 22 -13.65 19.92 -4.04
C TYR A 22 -12.13 19.78 -4.21
N ALA A 23 -11.32 20.21 -3.23
CA ALA A 23 -9.90 19.85 -3.24
C ALA A 23 -9.80 18.32 -3.14
N PRO A 24 -9.16 17.62 -4.10
CA PRO A 24 -9.01 16.18 -4.04
C PRO A 24 -8.24 15.84 -2.76
N ARG A 25 -8.89 15.11 -1.86
CA ARG A 25 -8.29 14.68 -0.61
C ARG A 25 -7.14 13.73 -0.92
N THR A 26 -5.97 13.98 -0.33
CA THR A 26 -4.80 13.10 -0.46
C THR A 26 -5.13 11.73 0.12
N PRO A 27 -5.09 10.64 -0.65
CA PRO A 27 -5.38 9.30 -0.13
C PRO A 27 -4.29 8.83 0.83
N ARG A 28 -4.67 8.02 1.81
CA ARG A 28 -3.79 7.49 2.85
C ARG A 28 -3.50 6.01 2.59
N ILE A 29 -2.24 5.70 2.34
CA ILE A 29 -1.80 4.37 1.91
C ILE A 29 -0.82 3.77 2.92
N VAL A 30 -1.08 2.54 3.35
CA VAL A 30 -0.06 1.71 3.98
C VAL A 30 0.62 0.89 2.90
N VAL A 31 1.94 1.04 2.77
CA VAL A 31 2.79 0.23 1.90
C VAL A 31 3.60 -0.72 2.77
N ALA A 32 3.54 -2.02 2.49
CA ALA A 32 4.19 -3.03 3.31
C ALA A 32 5.14 -3.90 2.52
N ALA A 33 6.23 -4.34 3.14
CA ALA A 33 7.22 -5.23 2.55
C ALA A 33 7.45 -6.50 3.37
N CYS A 34 7.55 -7.63 2.66
CA CYS A 34 7.98 -8.91 3.20
C CYS A 34 9.44 -9.21 2.84
N GLY A 35 10.06 -10.19 3.54
CA GLY A 35 11.44 -10.59 3.33
C GLY A 35 11.65 -11.37 2.05
N THR A 36 11.86 -10.68 0.94
CA THR A 36 12.32 -11.21 -0.34
C THR A 36 13.35 -10.27 -0.95
N VAL A 37 14.08 -10.73 -1.95
CA VAL A 37 15.12 -9.93 -2.63
C VAL A 37 14.51 -8.65 -3.24
N ALA A 38 13.27 -8.70 -3.74
CA ALA A 38 12.60 -7.52 -4.29
C ALA A 38 12.38 -6.39 -3.26
N ALA A 39 12.50 -6.67 -1.95
CA ALA A 39 12.39 -5.63 -0.92
C ALA A 39 13.50 -4.57 -1.00
N VAL A 40 14.60 -4.81 -1.73
CA VAL A 40 15.60 -3.78 -2.05
C VAL A 40 14.99 -2.60 -2.82
N ARG A 41 13.88 -2.81 -3.51
CA ARG A 41 13.15 -1.78 -4.26
C ARG A 41 11.98 -1.15 -3.48
N PHE A 42 11.80 -1.51 -2.23
CA PHE A 42 10.74 -0.96 -1.38
C PHE A 42 10.84 0.56 -1.18
N PRO A 43 12.04 1.16 -1.01
CA PRO A 43 12.18 2.61 -0.96
C PRO A 43 11.66 3.31 -2.23
N ASP A 44 11.93 2.77 -3.43
CA ASP A 44 11.43 3.32 -4.69
C ASP A 44 9.90 3.32 -4.70
N LEU A 45 9.29 2.23 -4.23
CA LEU A 45 7.83 2.12 -4.15
C LEU A 45 7.25 3.17 -3.21
N CYS A 46 7.83 3.36 -2.02
CA CYS A 46 7.43 4.42 -1.09
C CYS A 46 7.56 5.81 -1.73
N TYR A 47 8.63 6.03 -2.51
CA TYR A 47 8.86 7.28 -3.20
C TYR A 47 7.76 7.58 -4.22
N TYR A 48 7.38 6.62 -5.07
CA TYR A 48 6.33 6.80 -6.06
C TYR A 48 4.94 7.02 -5.44
N PHE A 49 4.60 6.32 -4.37
CA PHE A 49 3.31 6.55 -3.69
C PHE A 49 3.25 7.91 -3.02
N ARG A 50 4.34 8.33 -2.37
CA ARG A 50 4.45 9.62 -1.67
C ARG A 50 4.20 10.84 -2.58
N GLU A 51 4.43 10.73 -3.88
CA GLU A 51 4.20 11.83 -4.83
C GLU A 51 2.73 12.29 -4.88
N TRP A 52 1.79 11.44 -4.48
CA TRP A 52 0.36 11.72 -4.61
C TRP A 52 -0.51 11.21 -3.45
N ALA A 53 0.08 10.60 -2.46
CA ALA A 53 -0.60 10.01 -1.30
C ALA A 53 0.19 10.28 0.00
N ASP A 54 -0.51 10.26 1.13
CA ASP A 54 0.12 10.16 2.44
C ASP A 54 0.49 8.68 2.66
N VAL A 55 1.77 8.41 2.95
CA VAL A 55 2.31 7.04 3.03
C VAL A 55 2.80 6.73 4.43
N LYS A 56 2.42 5.56 4.94
CA LYS A 56 3.06 4.89 6.07
C LYS A 56 3.61 3.55 5.60
N ALA A 57 4.85 3.26 5.95
CA ALA A 57 5.54 2.03 5.58
C ALA A 57 5.48 1.01 6.71
N VAL A 58 5.32 -0.27 6.36
CA VAL A 58 5.39 -1.41 7.29
C VAL A 58 6.38 -2.41 6.74
N ALA A 59 7.30 -2.91 7.57
CA ALA A 59 8.23 -3.95 7.15
C ALA A 59 8.20 -5.12 8.13
N THR A 60 8.11 -6.33 7.60
CA THR A 60 8.36 -7.52 8.42
C THR A 60 9.83 -7.58 8.83
N ARG A 61 10.15 -8.23 9.96
CA ARG A 61 11.54 -8.39 10.42
C ARG A 61 12.47 -8.94 9.32
N ALA A 62 12.00 -9.89 8.51
CA ALA A 62 12.76 -10.43 7.39
C ALA A 62 13.00 -9.41 6.26
N ALA A 63 12.07 -8.49 6.01
CA ALA A 63 12.23 -7.45 5.02
C ALA A 63 13.36 -6.47 5.36
N LEU A 64 13.59 -6.22 6.66
CA LEU A 64 14.63 -5.29 7.12
C LEU A 64 16.05 -5.74 6.75
N HIS A 65 16.24 -7.01 6.40
CA HIS A 65 17.51 -7.50 5.88
C HIS A 65 17.85 -6.91 4.49
N PHE A 66 16.84 -6.57 3.71
CA PHE A 66 16.96 -6.10 2.34
C PHE A 66 16.75 -4.58 2.19
N ILE A 67 16.06 -3.96 3.15
CA ILE A 67 15.70 -2.54 3.09
C ILE A 67 16.80 -1.69 3.72
N ASP A 68 17.41 -0.80 2.94
CA ASP A 68 18.18 0.29 3.50
C ASP A 68 17.25 1.39 4.01
N ARG A 69 17.14 1.51 5.34
CA ARG A 69 16.30 2.51 5.99
C ARG A 69 16.67 3.95 5.62
N SER A 70 17.94 4.20 5.30
CA SER A 70 18.42 5.54 4.93
C SER A 70 17.94 6.00 3.56
N SER A 71 17.54 5.05 2.69
CA SER A 71 17.01 5.30 1.35
C SER A 71 15.50 5.58 1.32
N LEU A 72 14.79 5.40 2.45
CA LEU A 72 13.37 5.75 2.54
C LEU A 72 13.16 7.27 2.51
N PRO A 73 12.05 7.77 1.94
CA PRO A 73 11.70 9.18 2.03
C PRO A 73 11.57 9.61 3.50
N ARG A 74 12.15 10.77 3.86
CA ARG A 74 12.25 11.25 5.26
C ARG A 74 10.91 11.46 5.96
N ASP A 75 9.86 11.71 5.18
CA ASP A 75 8.49 11.94 5.64
C ASP A 75 7.64 10.67 5.67
N VAL A 76 8.18 9.52 5.27
CA VAL A 76 7.52 8.22 5.35
C VAL A 76 7.98 7.49 6.61
N ALA A 77 7.08 7.38 7.58
CA ALA A 77 7.34 6.61 8.80
C ALA A 77 7.35 5.12 8.49
N LEU A 78 8.44 4.43 8.91
CA LEU A 78 8.56 2.98 8.82
C LEU A 78 8.23 2.34 10.17
N TYR A 79 7.24 1.46 10.17
CA TYR A 79 6.80 0.67 11.33
C TYR A 79 7.23 -0.79 11.21
N THR A 80 7.61 -1.38 12.32
CA THR A 80 8.10 -2.75 12.45
C THR A 80 7.40 -3.49 13.59
N ASP A 81 7.70 -4.76 13.77
CA ASP A 81 7.14 -5.55 14.88
C ASP A 81 7.52 -4.97 16.24
N GLU A 82 8.73 -4.40 16.36
CA GLU A 82 9.22 -3.76 17.59
C GLU A 82 8.36 -2.53 17.94
N ASP A 83 7.86 -1.78 16.95
CA ASP A 83 7.01 -0.61 17.17
C ASP A 83 5.63 -1.02 17.69
N ASP A 84 5.05 -2.15 17.21
CA ASP A 84 3.76 -2.66 17.69
C ASP A 84 3.81 -3.01 19.20
N TRP A 85 4.93 -3.58 19.66
CA TRP A 85 5.11 -3.93 21.06
C TRP A 85 5.53 -2.75 21.94
N SER A 86 6.35 -1.84 21.44
CA SER A 86 6.88 -0.73 22.22
C SER A 86 5.88 0.38 22.50
N THR A 87 4.84 0.52 21.67
CA THR A 87 3.81 1.56 21.81
C THR A 87 2.79 1.25 22.90
N TRP A 88 2.56 -0.04 23.20
CA TRP A 88 1.60 -0.45 24.23
C TRP A 88 2.30 -0.62 25.59
N LYS A 89 1.88 0.11 26.62
CA LYS A 89 2.45 0.09 27.98
C LYS A 89 1.38 -0.15 29.05
N ALA A 90 0.15 0.24 28.83
CA ALA A 90 -0.93 0.13 29.80
C ALA A 90 -2.30 -0.01 29.14
N LEU A 91 -3.28 -0.49 29.90
CA LEU A 91 -4.68 -0.55 29.48
C LEU A 91 -5.17 0.85 29.08
N GLY A 92 -5.66 0.96 27.83
CA GLY A 92 -6.10 2.22 27.22
C GLY A 92 -5.16 2.78 26.19
N ASP A 93 -3.94 2.25 26.09
CA ASP A 93 -3.01 2.63 25.01
C ASP A 93 -3.52 2.13 23.66
N SER A 94 -3.16 2.88 22.61
CA SER A 94 -3.52 2.49 21.25
C SER A 94 -2.71 1.27 20.78
N VAL A 95 -3.34 0.44 19.98
CA VAL A 95 -2.73 -0.73 19.35
C VAL A 95 -2.34 -0.36 17.92
N LEU A 96 -1.06 -0.42 17.59
CA LEU A 96 -0.51 0.14 16.35
C LEU A 96 -1.19 -0.40 15.09
N HIS A 97 -1.38 -1.71 14.96
CA HIS A 97 -2.02 -2.28 13.77
C HIS A 97 -3.48 -1.81 13.62
N ILE A 98 -4.19 -1.55 14.72
CA ILE A 98 -5.54 -0.99 14.70
C ILE A 98 -5.53 0.48 14.27
N GLU A 99 -4.53 1.26 14.75
CA GLU A 99 -4.38 2.66 14.33
C GLU A 99 -4.02 2.77 12.84
N LEU A 100 -3.13 1.92 12.35
CA LEU A 100 -2.79 1.85 10.93
C LEU A 100 -4.01 1.48 10.07
N ARG A 101 -4.79 0.48 10.50
CA ARG A 101 -6.05 0.07 9.84
C ARG A 101 -7.08 1.20 9.77
N ARG A 102 -7.22 1.96 10.86
CA ARG A 102 -8.15 3.11 10.91
C ARG A 102 -7.69 4.26 10.03
N TRP A 103 -6.37 4.51 10.03
CA TRP A 103 -5.78 5.59 9.28
C TRP A 103 -5.80 5.33 7.77
N ALA A 104 -5.47 4.12 7.33
CA ALA A 104 -5.30 3.79 5.92
C ALA A 104 -6.62 3.65 5.17
N GLU A 105 -6.63 4.08 3.93
CA GLU A 105 -7.72 3.92 2.95
C GLU A 105 -7.39 2.81 1.95
N VAL A 106 -6.09 2.55 1.74
CA VAL A 106 -5.57 1.49 0.86
C VAL A 106 -4.40 0.82 1.55
N MET A 107 -4.23 -0.46 1.33
CA MET A 107 -3.02 -1.20 1.69
C MET A 107 -2.41 -1.86 0.46
N VAL A 108 -1.07 -1.80 0.36
CA VAL A 108 -0.28 -2.43 -0.71
C VAL A 108 0.83 -3.25 -0.06
N ILE A 109 0.85 -4.55 -0.30
CA ILE A 109 1.93 -5.45 0.16
C ILE A 109 2.81 -5.79 -1.03
N ALA A 110 3.95 -5.15 -1.13
CA ALA A 110 4.89 -5.31 -2.24
C ALA A 110 6.34 -5.11 -1.75
N PRO A 111 7.13 -6.18 -1.73
CA PRO A 111 6.82 -7.55 -2.13
C PRO A 111 5.99 -8.33 -1.11
N LEU A 112 5.19 -9.30 -1.60
CA LEU A 112 4.56 -10.34 -0.81
C LEU A 112 5.36 -11.65 -0.94
N SER A 113 5.92 -12.16 0.16
CA SER A 113 6.61 -13.45 0.17
C SER A 113 5.64 -14.62 0.27
N ALA A 114 6.05 -15.81 -0.19
CA ALA A 114 5.29 -17.06 -0.03
C ALA A 114 4.97 -17.37 1.45
N ASN A 115 5.89 -17.05 2.37
CA ASN A 115 5.67 -17.22 3.81
C ASN A 115 4.52 -16.34 4.30
N THR A 116 4.52 -15.05 3.96
CA THR A 116 3.47 -14.12 4.39
C THR A 116 2.15 -14.43 3.68
N LEU A 117 2.18 -14.81 2.40
CA LEU A 117 1.01 -15.29 1.66
C LEU A 117 0.34 -16.48 2.40
N GLY A 118 1.13 -17.50 2.76
CA GLY A 118 0.62 -18.65 3.51
C GLY A 118 0.09 -18.29 4.89
N LYS A 119 0.72 -17.35 5.60
CA LYS A 119 0.23 -16.85 6.89
C LYS A 119 -1.12 -16.16 6.76
N ILE A 120 -1.26 -15.26 5.79
CA ILE A 120 -2.53 -14.54 5.56
C ILE A 120 -3.63 -15.53 5.19
N ALA A 121 -3.37 -16.43 4.25
CA ALA A 121 -4.33 -17.46 3.81
C ALA A 121 -4.76 -18.37 4.97
N GLY A 122 -3.82 -18.73 5.87
CA GLY A 122 -4.09 -19.52 7.06
C GLY A 122 -4.64 -18.74 8.25
N GLY A 123 -4.81 -17.42 8.13
CA GLY A 123 -5.33 -16.56 9.21
C GLY A 123 -4.35 -16.33 10.37
N LEU A 124 -3.04 -16.59 10.17
CA LEU A 124 -2.01 -16.32 11.18
C LEU A 124 -1.74 -14.82 11.30
N CYS A 125 -1.55 -14.35 12.53
CA CYS A 125 -1.26 -12.96 12.86
C CYS A 125 -0.17 -12.89 13.95
N ASP A 126 1.06 -13.22 13.58
CA ASP A 126 2.22 -13.33 14.46
C ASP A 126 3.22 -12.16 14.33
N ASN A 127 2.89 -11.15 13.53
CA ASN A 127 3.67 -9.94 13.32
C ASN A 127 2.77 -8.76 12.95
N LEU A 128 3.31 -7.52 12.99
CA LEU A 128 2.57 -6.30 12.71
C LEU A 128 1.79 -6.36 11.39
N LEU A 129 2.43 -6.81 10.30
CA LEU A 129 1.79 -6.87 8.99
C LEU A 129 0.61 -7.85 8.98
N THR A 130 0.79 -9.05 9.50
CA THR A 130 -0.28 -10.07 9.51
C THR A 130 -1.41 -9.71 10.47
N CYS A 131 -1.12 -9.04 11.60
CA CYS A 131 -2.13 -8.45 12.49
C CYS A 131 -2.93 -7.35 11.80
N LEU A 132 -2.24 -6.48 11.03
CA LEU A 132 -2.89 -5.43 10.24
C LEU A 132 -3.82 -6.02 9.19
N VAL A 133 -3.38 -7.04 8.43
CA VAL A 133 -4.22 -7.74 7.44
C VAL A 133 -5.40 -8.45 8.11
N ARG A 134 -5.19 -9.09 9.25
CA ARG A 134 -6.25 -9.78 10.01
C ARG A 134 -7.35 -8.83 10.48
N SER A 135 -6.99 -7.59 10.80
CA SER A 135 -7.92 -6.53 11.22
C SER A 135 -8.42 -5.67 10.06
N TRP A 136 -7.98 -5.94 8.83
CA TRP A 136 -8.31 -5.09 7.68
C TRP A 136 -9.80 -5.04 7.39
N ASP A 137 -10.23 -3.90 6.89
CA ASP A 137 -11.58 -3.69 6.39
C ASP A 137 -11.59 -3.98 4.88
N TYR A 138 -12.04 -5.15 4.50
CA TYR A 138 -12.04 -5.59 3.10
C TYR A 138 -13.04 -4.84 2.19
N SER A 139 -13.78 -3.86 2.73
CA SER A 139 -14.44 -2.85 1.90
C SER A 139 -13.46 -1.82 1.33
N LYS A 140 -12.23 -1.76 1.88
CA LYS A 140 -11.13 -0.95 1.39
C LYS A 140 -10.19 -1.80 0.55
N PRO A 141 -9.62 -1.27 -0.55
CA PRO A 141 -8.73 -2.04 -1.40
C PRO A 141 -7.45 -2.47 -0.68
N LEU A 142 -7.10 -3.74 -0.84
CA LEU A 142 -5.83 -4.35 -0.46
C LEU A 142 -5.19 -4.98 -1.68
N TYR A 143 -4.00 -4.53 -2.04
CA TYR A 143 -3.22 -5.04 -3.16
C TYR A 143 -2.04 -5.87 -2.67
N VAL A 144 -1.73 -6.95 -3.40
CA VAL A 144 -0.55 -7.77 -3.15
C VAL A 144 0.25 -7.98 -4.42
N ALA A 145 1.56 -7.80 -4.35
CA ALA A 145 2.50 -8.07 -5.44
C ALA A 145 3.47 -9.18 -5.00
N PRO A 146 3.24 -10.44 -5.39
CA PRO A 146 4.07 -11.56 -5.03
C PRO A 146 5.50 -11.44 -5.56
N ASP A 147 6.47 -11.93 -4.76
CA ASP A 147 7.86 -12.12 -5.15
C ASP A 147 8.38 -13.44 -4.60
N MET A 148 8.67 -14.38 -5.47
CA MET A 148 9.19 -15.70 -5.13
C MET A 148 9.82 -16.38 -6.35
N ASN A 149 10.69 -17.36 -6.11
CA ASN A 149 11.27 -18.17 -7.18
C ASN A 149 10.18 -18.89 -7.98
N PRO A 150 10.36 -19.12 -9.30
CA PRO A 150 9.37 -19.78 -10.16
C PRO A 150 8.88 -21.15 -9.64
N LEU A 151 9.74 -21.93 -9.00
CA LEU A 151 9.36 -23.22 -8.41
C LEU A 151 8.36 -23.03 -7.26
N THR A 152 8.52 -21.97 -6.46
CA THR A 152 7.58 -21.65 -5.39
C THR A 152 6.29 -21.06 -5.96
N TRP A 153 6.37 -20.24 -7.00
CA TRP A 153 5.18 -19.66 -7.64
C TRP A 153 4.30 -20.74 -8.28
N GLN A 154 4.89 -21.72 -8.96
CA GLN A 154 4.18 -22.83 -9.62
C GLN A 154 3.68 -23.90 -8.66
N ASN A 155 4.00 -23.81 -7.37
CA ASN A 155 3.55 -24.78 -6.38
C ASN A 155 2.03 -24.66 -6.16
N SER A 156 1.34 -25.79 -6.09
CA SER A 156 -0.12 -25.84 -5.90
C SER A 156 -0.60 -25.21 -4.58
N LEU A 157 0.25 -25.16 -3.56
CA LEU A 157 -0.06 -24.43 -2.33
C LEU A 157 -0.08 -22.92 -2.57
N THR A 158 0.82 -22.38 -3.40
CA THR A 158 0.85 -20.97 -3.75
C THR A 158 -0.43 -20.58 -4.47
N GLU A 159 -0.82 -21.34 -5.49
CA GLU A 159 -2.07 -21.12 -6.23
C GLU A 159 -3.28 -21.12 -5.29
N ARG A 160 -3.39 -22.11 -4.41
CA ARG A 160 -4.48 -22.18 -3.43
C ARG A 160 -4.52 -20.98 -2.49
N HIS A 161 -3.37 -20.54 -1.99
CA HIS A 161 -3.30 -19.39 -1.09
C HIS A 161 -3.65 -18.09 -1.82
N VAL A 162 -3.25 -17.93 -3.09
CA VAL A 162 -3.64 -16.77 -3.91
C VAL A 162 -5.15 -16.74 -4.08
N MET A 163 -5.77 -17.85 -4.47
CA MET A 163 -7.23 -17.95 -4.60
C MET A 163 -7.95 -17.59 -3.29
N GLN A 164 -7.45 -18.05 -2.14
CA GLN A 164 -8.03 -17.69 -0.83
C GLN A 164 -7.96 -16.19 -0.54
N LEU A 165 -6.90 -15.51 -0.97
CA LEU A 165 -6.82 -14.05 -0.82
C LEU A 165 -7.79 -13.34 -1.77
N GLU A 166 -7.91 -13.80 -3.01
CA GLU A 166 -8.87 -13.24 -3.99
C GLU A 166 -10.31 -13.41 -3.52
N ASP A 167 -10.66 -14.57 -2.94
CA ASP A 167 -11.99 -14.86 -2.38
C ASP A 167 -12.42 -13.88 -1.28
N ILE A 168 -11.47 -13.33 -0.52
CA ILE A 168 -11.74 -12.32 0.51
C ILE A 168 -11.63 -10.88 -0.02
N GLY A 169 -11.43 -10.68 -1.34
CA GLY A 169 -11.42 -9.38 -1.99
C GLY A 169 -10.05 -8.70 -2.06
N VAL A 170 -8.95 -9.45 -1.93
CA VAL A 170 -7.58 -8.94 -2.16
C VAL A 170 -7.30 -8.88 -3.66
N PHE A 171 -6.71 -7.77 -4.12
CA PHE A 171 -6.33 -7.58 -5.51
C PHE A 171 -4.92 -8.08 -5.76
N LEU A 172 -4.78 -9.08 -6.62
CA LEU A 172 -3.48 -9.56 -7.06
C LEU A 172 -2.91 -8.66 -8.15
N ILE A 173 -1.66 -8.19 -7.96
CA ILE A 173 -0.83 -7.64 -9.02
C ILE A 173 0.06 -8.79 -9.49
N PRO A 174 -0.18 -9.34 -10.69
CA PRO A 174 0.49 -10.56 -11.12
C PRO A 174 2.02 -10.41 -11.16
N PRO A 175 2.77 -11.43 -10.75
CA PRO A 175 4.22 -11.43 -10.91
C PRO A 175 4.62 -11.54 -12.38
N VAL A 176 5.85 -11.12 -12.67
CA VAL A 176 6.41 -11.09 -14.01
C VAL A 176 7.31 -12.29 -14.27
N THR A 177 7.48 -12.61 -15.56
CA THR A 177 8.42 -13.62 -16.03
C THR A 177 9.78 -12.98 -16.27
N THR A 178 10.82 -13.50 -15.64
CA THR A 178 12.19 -12.98 -15.79
C THR A 178 13.22 -14.10 -15.54
N ARG A 179 14.50 -13.74 -15.77
CA ARG A 179 15.61 -14.55 -15.29
C ARG A 179 16.00 -14.12 -13.89
N PHE A 180 16.04 -15.06 -12.98
CA PHE A 180 16.42 -14.85 -11.59
C PHE A 180 17.95 -14.87 -11.41
N PRO A 181 18.49 -14.30 -10.32
CA PRO A 181 19.93 -14.30 -10.04
C PRO A 181 20.55 -15.68 -9.89
N ASP A 182 19.77 -16.68 -9.47
CA ASP A 182 20.17 -18.09 -9.36
C ASP A 182 20.24 -18.82 -10.71
N GLY A 183 19.83 -18.14 -11.80
CA GLY A 183 19.84 -18.66 -13.17
C GLY A 183 18.50 -19.20 -13.64
N ASP A 184 17.54 -19.40 -12.75
CA ASP A 184 16.19 -19.84 -13.10
C ASP A 184 15.50 -18.82 -14.01
N TYR A 185 14.63 -19.32 -14.91
CA TYR A 185 13.80 -18.49 -15.77
C TYR A 185 12.34 -18.89 -15.60
N GLY A 186 11.49 -17.92 -15.30
CA GLY A 186 10.06 -18.19 -15.12
C GLY A 186 9.31 -17.03 -14.49
N THR A 187 8.03 -17.26 -14.22
CA THR A 187 7.15 -16.32 -13.54
C THR A 187 7.28 -16.46 -12.03
N GLY A 188 7.32 -15.32 -11.31
CA GLY A 188 7.40 -15.32 -9.85
C GLY A 188 7.97 -14.01 -9.28
N ALA A 189 8.71 -13.24 -10.08
CA ALA A 189 9.28 -11.97 -9.66
C ALA A 189 8.22 -10.88 -9.51
N MET A 190 8.40 -10.04 -8.49
CA MET A 190 7.52 -8.89 -8.26
C MET A 190 7.48 -7.95 -9.46
N GLU A 191 6.30 -7.48 -9.80
CA GLU A 191 6.10 -6.40 -10.79
C GLU A 191 6.89 -5.13 -10.39
N GLY A 192 7.28 -4.32 -11.37
CA GLY A 192 8.07 -3.11 -11.14
C GLY A 192 7.33 -2.07 -10.29
N PRO A 193 8.03 -1.35 -9.36
CA PRO A 193 7.41 -0.35 -8.49
C PRO A 193 6.58 0.70 -9.22
N THR A 194 7.02 1.15 -10.38
CA THR A 194 6.28 2.11 -11.23
C THR A 194 4.94 1.52 -11.67
N ARG A 195 4.91 0.26 -12.10
CA ARG A 195 3.68 -0.38 -12.56
C ARG A 195 2.71 -0.63 -11.41
N ILE A 196 3.23 -1.09 -10.25
CA ILE A 196 2.43 -1.25 -9.03
C ILE A 196 1.78 0.08 -8.64
N ASN A 197 2.57 1.17 -8.61
CA ASN A 197 2.07 2.50 -8.30
C ASN A 197 0.98 2.96 -9.28
N LEU A 198 1.18 2.76 -10.59
CA LEU A 198 0.20 3.14 -11.61
C LEU A 198 -1.10 2.34 -11.46
N THR A 199 -1.03 1.03 -11.26
CA THR A 199 -2.20 0.15 -11.07
C THR A 199 -3.08 0.64 -9.92
N VAL A 200 -2.50 0.94 -8.77
CA VAL A 200 -3.24 1.43 -7.60
C VAL A 200 -3.81 2.83 -7.85
N LYS A 201 -3.03 3.72 -8.47
CA LYS A 201 -3.45 5.10 -8.78
C LYS A 201 -4.63 5.15 -9.77
N GLU A 202 -4.59 4.32 -10.81
CA GLU A 202 -5.65 4.22 -11.81
C GLU A 202 -6.95 3.69 -11.20
N PHE A 203 -6.85 2.65 -10.36
CA PHE A 203 -8.01 2.12 -9.65
C PHE A 203 -8.68 3.19 -8.77
N LEU A 204 -7.92 3.92 -7.96
CA LEU A 204 -8.48 4.97 -7.09
C LEU A 204 -9.11 6.11 -7.89
N ARG A 205 -8.53 6.46 -9.04
CA ARG A 205 -9.12 7.45 -9.94
C ARG A 205 -10.46 6.99 -10.53
N SER A 206 -10.56 5.73 -10.93
CA SER A 206 -11.81 5.17 -11.47
C SER A 206 -12.92 5.14 -10.41
N GLN A 207 -12.58 4.83 -9.16
CA GLN A 207 -13.50 4.85 -8.03
C GLN A 207 -13.93 6.30 -7.66
N GLY A 208 -13.01 7.27 -7.74
CA GLY A 208 -13.30 8.68 -7.47
C GLY A 208 -14.28 9.32 -8.47
N GLN A 209 -14.33 8.81 -9.70
CA GLN A 209 -15.33 9.21 -10.70
C GLN A 209 -16.70 8.56 -10.45
N SER A 210 -16.77 7.46 -9.69
CA SER A 210 -17.97 6.66 -9.43
C SER A 210 -18.58 6.83 -8.04
N GLY A 211 -18.06 7.73 -7.18
CA GLY A 211 -18.76 8.06 -5.92
C GLY A 211 -18.09 7.77 -4.60
N TRP A 212 -16.83 8.10 -4.40
CA TRP A 212 -16.26 8.27 -3.05
C TRP A 212 -16.82 9.50 -2.31
N SER A 213 -17.85 10.16 -2.85
CA SER A 213 -18.47 11.37 -2.29
C SER A 213 -19.50 11.10 -1.20
N ASN A 214 -19.82 9.85 -0.86
CA ASN A 214 -20.88 9.54 0.10
C ASN A 214 -20.56 8.31 0.98
N ARG A 215 -19.54 8.39 1.83
CA ARG A 215 -19.53 7.58 3.07
C ARG A 215 -18.79 8.29 4.19
#